data_a4e8f021a88836dcf3786487cd5b439a
#
_entry.id   a4e8f021a88836dcf3786487cd5b439a
#
_cell.length_a   1.000
_cell.length_b   1.000
_cell.length_c   1.000
_cell.angle_alpha   90.00
_cell.angle_beta   90.00
_cell.angle_gamma   90.00
#
_symmetry.space_group_name_H-M   'P 1'
#
loop_
_entity.id
_entity.type
_entity.pdbx_description
1 polymer ?
#
loop_
_entity_poly.entity_id
_entity_poly.type
_entity_poly.pdbx_seq_one_letter_code
_entity_poly.pdbx_strand_id
1 'polypeptide(L)'
;EYAEAFRGADVHFCCLGTTRSKAGVVSFRRVDFDYVVGVARLAKQEGCKHFHLVSSQGANENSFFLYPQVKGQAEAALTKMSFERLSIYRPAVLMVDRVESRPLESLTRTILSYTVQRIAPEWITTPIDVLARAMCFNSFIKDRTGVEILDNHAIFRLSEQQQSSSKTDQSKATNEL
;
A
#
# COMPACT_ATOMS: atom_id res chain seq x y z
N GLU A 1 -2.65 -25.84 0.24
CA GLU A 1 -1.51 -25.82 1.18
C GLU A 1 -1.31 -24.44 1.85
N TYR A 2 -1.59 -23.33 1.15
CA TYR A 2 -1.45 -21.96 1.73
C TYR A 2 -2.77 -21.37 2.24
N ALA A 3 -3.92 -21.96 1.96
CA ALA A 3 -5.23 -21.43 2.33
C ALA A 3 -5.40 -21.27 3.85
N GLU A 4 -4.81 -22.17 4.63
CA GLU A 4 -4.87 -22.11 6.09
C GLU A 4 -4.29 -20.81 6.68
N ALA A 5 -3.29 -20.21 6.02
CA ALA A 5 -2.71 -18.94 6.46
C ALA A 5 -3.66 -17.74 6.34
N PHE A 6 -4.74 -17.88 5.57
CA PHE A 6 -5.77 -16.83 5.37
C PHE A 6 -6.99 -17.01 6.23
N ARG A 7 -7.14 -18.19 6.87
CA ARG A 7 -8.34 -18.57 7.60
C ARG A 7 -8.52 -17.75 8.89
N GLY A 8 -9.74 -17.29 9.13
CA GLY A 8 -10.11 -16.59 10.38
C GLY A 8 -9.69 -15.12 10.44
N ALA A 9 -9.19 -14.54 9.36
CA ALA A 9 -8.87 -13.12 9.29
C ALA A 9 -9.88 -12.38 8.39
N ASP A 10 -10.59 -11.41 8.97
CA ASP A 10 -11.54 -10.56 8.23
C ASP A 10 -10.85 -9.52 7.35
N VAL A 11 -9.61 -9.12 7.68
CA VAL A 11 -8.86 -8.06 7.03
C VAL A 11 -7.51 -8.58 6.53
N HIS A 12 -7.20 -8.32 5.25
CA HIS A 12 -5.92 -8.70 4.66
C HIS A 12 -5.22 -7.53 3.98
N PHE A 13 -3.89 -7.47 4.12
CA PHE A 13 -3.04 -6.46 3.52
C PHE A 13 -2.09 -7.09 2.52
N CYS A 14 -2.15 -6.66 1.27
CA CYS A 14 -1.26 -7.08 0.21
C CYS A 14 -0.31 -5.94 -0.19
N CYS A 15 0.93 -6.05 0.27
CA CYS A 15 2.02 -5.12 -0.08
C CYS A 15 3.03 -5.78 -1.04
N LEU A 16 2.62 -6.82 -1.78
CA LEU A 16 3.47 -7.51 -2.73
C LEU A 16 3.84 -6.60 -3.89
N GLY A 17 5.10 -6.62 -4.26
CA GLY A 17 5.61 -5.90 -5.41
C GLY A 17 7.11 -6.09 -5.57
N THR A 18 7.59 -5.92 -6.79
CA THR A 18 9.02 -5.95 -7.11
C THR A 18 9.38 -4.87 -8.12
N THR A 19 10.65 -4.71 -8.40
CA THR A 19 11.14 -3.78 -9.41
C THR A 19 11.58 -4.52 -10.65
N ARG A 20 11.20 -4.01 -11.84
CA ARG A 20 11.58 -4.57 -13.13
C ARG A 20 13.09 -4.74 -13.29
N SER A 21 13.88 -3.82 -12.76
CA SER A 21 15.35 -3.85 -12.84
C SER A 21 15.96 -5.04 -12.10
N LYS A 22 15.29 -5.54 -11.03
CA LYS A 22 15.77 -6.70 -10.26
C LYS A 22 15.24 -8.02 -10.80
N ALA A 23 14.02 -8.04 -11.30
CA ALA A 23 13.30 -9.29 -11.60
C ALA A 23 13.17 -9.63 -13.09
N GLY A 24 13.38 -8.68 -13.99
CA GLY A 24 13.03 -8.82 -15.40
C GLY A 24 11.50 -8.77 -15.64
N VAL A 25 11.08 -8.72 -16.90
CA VAL A 25 9.67 -8.50 -17.28
C VAL A 25 8.76 -9.64 -16.80
N VAL A 26 9.19 -10.89 -17.01
CA VAL A 26 8.38 -12.08 -16.67
C VAL A 26 8.18 -12.20 -15.16
N SER A 27 9.25 -12.09 -14.41
CA SER A 27 9.18 -12.19 -12.94
C SER A 27 8.48 -10.98 -12.33
N PHE A 28 8.60 -9.79 -12.92
CA PHE A 28 7.85 -8.62 -12.52
C PHE A 28 6.34 -8.88 -12.63
N ARG A 29 5.86 -9.37 -13.80
CA ARG A 29 4.44 -9.68 -13.98
C ARG A 29 3.95 -10.77 -13.02
N ARG A 30 4.77 -11.80 -12.80
CA ARG A 30 4.45 -12.88 -11.86
C ARG A 30 4.23 -12.35 -10.44
N VAL A 31 5.11 -11.48 -9.93
CA VAL A 31 5.00 -10.96 -8.56
C VAL A 31 3.91 -9.90 -8.44
N ASP A 32 3.88 -8.93 -9.36
CA ASP A 32 3.02 -7.74 -9.24
C ASP A 32 1.58 -7.97 -9.78
N PHE A 33 1.34 -9.09 -10.46
CA PHE A 33 0.01 -9.48 -10.94
C PHE A 33 -0.38 -10.87 -10.45
N ASP A 34 0.32 -11.95 -10.86
CA ASP A 34 -0.16 -13.31 -10.61
C ASP A 34 -0.23 -13.62 -9.12
N TYR A 35 0.78 -13.25 -8.33
CA TYR A 35 0.79 -13.47 -6.89
C TYR A 35 -0.21 -12.58 -6.17
N VAL A 36 -0.34 -11.32 -6.55
CA VAL A 36 -1.34 -10.40 -5.99
C VAL A 36 -2.75 -10.94 -6.19
N VAL A 37 -3.08 -11.36 -7.41
CA VAL A 37 -4.39 -11.96 -7.75
C VAL A 37 -4.59 -13.28 -7.03
N GLY A 38 -3.56 -14.12 -6.93
CA GLY A 38 -3.59 -15.39 -6.22
C GLY A 38 -3.88 -15.22 -4.73
N VAL A 39 -3.16 -14.32 -4.07
CA VAL A 39 -3.36 -13.97 -2.65
C VAL A 39 -4.77 -13.42 -2.42
N ALA A 40 -5.23 -12.49 -3.26
CA ALA A 40 -6.57 -11.92 -3.13
C ALA A 40 -7.66 -12.99 -3.29
N ARG A 41 -7.49 -13.93 -4.22
CA ARG A 41 -8.42 -15.05 -4.42
C ARG A 41 -8.49 -15.96 -3.20
N LEU A 42 -7.34 -16.34 -2.64
CA LEU A 42 -7.29 -17.14 -1.41
C LEU A 42 -7.93 -16.41 -0.24
N ALA A 43 -7.60 -15.14 -0.02
CA ALA A 43 -8.21 -14.33 1.02
C ALA A 43 -9.75 -14.28 0.88
N LYS A 44 -10.26 -14.07 -0.34
CA LYS A 44 -11.70 -14.06 -0.62
C LYS A 44 -12.36 -15.40 -0.32
N GLN A 45 -11.72 -16.51 -0.71
CA GLN A 45 -12.22 -17.87 -0.46
C GLN A 45 -12.29 -18.20 1.04
N GLU A 46 -11.35 -17.70 1.83
CA GLU A 46 -11.31 -17.90 3.28
C GLU A 46 -12.11 -16.85 4.07
N GLY A 47 -12.93 -16.05 3.40
CA GLY A 47 -13.91 -15.17 4.04
C GLY A 47 -13.43 -13.75 4.36
N CYS A 48 -12.34 -13.29 3.73
CA CYS A 48 -11.88 -11.91 3.86
C CYS A 48 -12.99 -10.91 3.49
N LYS A 49 -13.33 -10.04 4.41
CA LYS A 49 -14.32 -8.97 4.21
C LYS A 49 -13.68 -7.71 3.63
N HIS A 50 -12.52 -7.33 4.16
CA HIS A 50 -11.81 -6.13 3.76
C HIS A 50 -10.41 -6.44 3.26
N PHE A 51 -10.17 -6.23 1.97
CA PHE A 51 -8.86 -6.44 1.34
C PHE A 51 -8.19 -5.11 1.01
N HIS A 52 -6.94 -4.95 1.43
CA HIS A 52 -6.11 -3.78 1.17
C HIS A 52 -5.03 -4.12 0.16
N LEU A 53 -4.95 -3.34 -0.93
CA LEU A 53 -3.93 -3.48 -1.96
C LEU A 53 -3.05 -2.24 -2.02
N VAL A 54 -1.73 -2.41 -1.89
CA VAL A 54 -0.76 -1.36 -2.25
C VAL A 54 -0.48 -1.44 -3.74
N SER A 55 -1.00 -0.45 -4.46
CA SER A 55 -0.79 -0.25 -5.89
C SER A 55 0.26 0.84 -6.14
N SER A 56 0.03 1.74 -7.07
CA SER A 56 0.95 2.84 -7.39
C SER A 56 0.20 3.99 -8.03
N GLN A 57 0.66 5.20 -7.79
CA GLN A 57 0.24 6.36 -8.56
C GLN A 57 0.43 6.10 -10.06
N GLY A 58 -0.57 6.48 -10.87
CA GLY A 58 -0.56 6.26 -12.31
C GLY A 58 -0.92 4.85 -12.77
N ALA A 59 -1.34 3.94 -11.87
CA ALA A 59 -1.84 2.61 -12.26
C ALA A 59 -3.01 2.74 -13.25
N ASN A 60 -2.87 2.08 -14.42
CA ASN A 60 -3.86 2.12 -15.51
C ASN A 60 -3.69 0.89 -16.39
N GLU A 61 -4.70 0.03 -16.46
CA GLU A 61 -4.67 -1.23 -17.23
C GLU A 61 -4.45 -1.03 -18.73
N ASN A 62 -4.78 0.17 -19.26
CA ASN A 62 -4.61 0.53 -20.66
C ASN A 62 -3.31 1.31 -20.95
N SER A 63 -2.40 1.39 -19.98
CA SER A 63 -1.14 2.10 -20.16
C SER A 63 -0.24 1.39 -21.17
N PHE A 64 0.47 2.17 -22.01
CA PHE A 64 1.54 1.67 -22.87
C PHE A 64 2.80 1.27 -22.09
N PHE A 65 2.98 1.78 -20.88
CA PHE A 65 4.12 1.44 -20.02
C PHE A 65 3.79 0.23 -19.15
N LEU A 66 4.69 -0.73 -19.12
CA LEU A 66 4.50 -2.02 -18.44
C LEU A 66 4.13 -1.87 -16.95
N TYR A 67 4.84 -1.02 -16.22
CA TYR A 67 4.65 -0.89 -14.76
C TYR A 67 3.23 -0.42 -14.41
N PRO A 68 2.76 0.75 -14.88
CA PRO A 68 1.39 1.18 -14.59
C PRO A 68 0.34 0.25 -15.18
N GLN A 69 0.63 -0.41 -16.31
CA GLN A 69 -0.28 -1.38 -16.93
C GLN A 69 -0.51 -2.59 -16.01
N VAL A 70 0.56 -3.21 -15.52
CA VAL A 70 0.47 -4.38 -14.64
C VAL A 70 -0.23 -4.04 -13.33
N LYS A 71 0.09 -2.88 -12.72
CA LYS A 71 -0.60 -2.40 -11.52
C LYS A 71 -2.09 -2.16 -11.78
N GLY A 72 -2.45 -1.51 -12.86
CA GLY A 72 -3.85 -1.29 -13.24
C GLY A 72 -4.60 -2.59 -13.52
N GLN A 73 -3.97 -3.57 -14.18
CA GLN A 73 -4.56 -4.88 -14.40
C GLN A 73 -4.82 -5.62 -13.08
N ALA A 74 -3.91 -5.53 -12.09
CA ALA A 74 -4.11 -6.11 -10.77
C ALA A 74 -5.31 -5.46 -10.06
N GLU A 75 -5.40 -4.13 -10.07
CA GLU A 75 -6.55 -3.41 -9.52
C GLU A 75 -7.87 -3.84 -10.16
N ALA A 76 -7.92 -3.90 -11.49
CA ALA A 76 -9.10 -4.32 -12.24
C ALA A 76 -9.50 -5.77 -11.92
N ALA A 77 -8.52 -6.66 -11.79
CA ALA A 77 -8.76 -8.05 -11.43
C ALA A 77 -9.35 -8.19 -10.02
N LEU A 78 -8.82 -7.45 -9.03
CA LEU A 78 -9.32 -7.46 -7.66
C LEU A 78 -10.72 -6.84 -7.54
N THR A 79 -10.97 -5.76 -8.28
CA THR A 79 -12.29 -5.10 -8.34
C THR A 79 -13.38 -6.09 -8.79
N LYS A 80 -13.08 -6.96 -9.75
CA LYS A 80 -14.00 -8.01 -10.23
C LYS A 80 -14.25 -9.12 -9.20
N MET A 81 -13.45 -9.25 -8.15
CA MET A 81 -13.63 -10.26 -7.11
C MET A 81 -14.76 -9.92 -6.12
N SER A 82 -15.28 -8.70 -6.15
CA SER A 82 -16.43 -8.27 -5.34
C SER A 82 -16.23 -8.51 -3.84
N PHE A 83 -15.10 -8.06 -3.28
CA PHE A 83 -14.93 -8.01 -1.83
C PHE A 83 -16.03 -7.13 -1.22
N GLU A 84 -16.43 -7.41 0.02
CA GLU A 84 -17.34 -6.53 0.75
C GLU A 84 -16.75 -5.12 0.84
N ARG A 85 -15.41 -5.03 1.07
CA ARG A 85 -14.64 -3.80 0.96
C ARG A 85 -13.27 -4.05 0.35
N LEU A 86 -12.89 -3.24 -0.63
CA LEU A 86 -11.58 -3.26 -1.27
C LEU A 86 -10.97 -1.85 -1.22
N SER A 87 -9.86 -1.69 -0.50
CA SER A 87 -9.11 -0.44 -0.44
C SER A 87 -7.84 -0.53 -1.28
N ILE A 88 -7.76 0.26 -2.33
CA ILE A 88 -6.62 0.34 -3.26
C ILE A 88 -5.84 1.61 -2.97
N TYR A 89 -4.61 1.47 -2.48
CA TYR A 89 -3.72 2.59 -2.18
C TYR A 89 -2.81 2.86 -3.37
N ARG A 90 -2.84 4.08 -3.88
CA ARG A 90 -1.98 4.56 -4.96
C ARG A 90 -0.95 5.57 -4.43
N PRO A 91 0.05 5.10 -3.64
CA PRO A 91 1.10 5.99 -3.16
C PRO A 91 1.92 6.54 -4.32
N ALA A 92 2.55 7.68 -4.10
CA ALA A 92 3.61 8.21 -4.93
C ALA A 92 4.90 7.38 -4.74
N VAL A 93 6.08 7.93 -4.99
CA VAL A 93 7.34 7.20 -4.77
C VAL A 93 7.50 6.88 -3.28
N LEU A 94 7.53 5.59 -2.95
CA LEU A 94 7.74 5.16 -1.57
C LEU A 94 9.15 5.47 -1.10
N MET A 95 9.25 6.24 -0.02
CA MET A 95 10.50 6.56 0.63
C MET A 95 10.79 5.55 1.72
N VAL A 96 11.90 4.83 1.57
CA VAL A 96 12.37 3.81 2.52
C VAL A 96 13.77 4.17 2.96
N ASP A 97 14.01 4.26 4.26
CA ASP A 97 15.36 4.25 4.81
C ASP A 97 15.94 2.84 4.69
N ARG A 98 16.50 2.52 3.53
CA ARG A 98 17.16 1.23 3.31
C ARG A 98 18.55 1.28 3.89
N VAL A 99 18.78 0.49 4.94
CA VAL A 99 20.08 0.24 5.56
C VAL A 99 21.04 -0.58 4.65
N GLU A 100 20.65 -0.94 3.44
CA GLU A 100 21.53 -1.63 2.49
C GLU A 100 22.47 -0.65 1.80
N SER A 101 23.65 -0.52 2.38
CA SER A 101 24.81 0.22 1.86
C SER A 101 25.41 -0.46 0.62
N ARG A 102 25.37 0.21 -0.53
CA ARG A 102 26.30 -0.03 -1.64
C ARG A 102 27.33 1.11 -1.65
N PRO A 103 28.64 0.82 -1.53
CA PRO A 103 29.62 1.80 -1.03
C PRO A 103 30.03 2.95 -1.96
N LEU A 104 29.60 3.05 -3.22
CA LEU A 104 29.99 4.15 -4.11
C LEU A 104 28.83 4.97 -4.71
N GLU A 105 27.63 4.41 -4.82
CA GLU A 105 26.42 5.16 -5.21
C GLU A 105 25.70 5.79 -4.01
N SER A 106 26.12 5.42 -2.79
CA SER A 106 25.43 5.77 -1.56
C SER A 106 25.62 7.25 -1.20
N LEU A 107 26.75 7.87 -1.47
CA LEU A 107 27.03 9.24 -1.02
C LEU A 107 26.17 10.29 -1.73
N THR A 108 26.06 10.19 -3.05
CA THR A 108 25.19 11.09 -3.84
C THR A 108 23.72 10.81 -3.63
N ARG A 109 23.35 9.55 -3.40
CA ARG A 109 21.97 9.16 -3.10
C ARG A 109 21.55 9.53 -1.68
N THR A 110 22.43 9.40 -0.69
CA THR A 110 22.16 9.75 0.71
C THR A 110 22.00 11.26 0.86
N ILE A 111 22.83 12.07 0.21
CA ILE A 111 22.70 13.54 0.23
C ILE A 111 21.43 13.96 -0.54
N LEU A 112 21.13 13.33 -1.69
CA LEU A 112 19.95 13.63 -2.47
C LEU A 112 18.68 13.12 -1.78
N SER A 113 18.71 11.95 -1.10
CA SER A 113 17.55 11.44 -0.35
C SER A 113 17.25 12.28 0.87
N TYR A 114 18.26 12.72 1.62
CA TYR A 114 18.07 13.55 2.82
C TYR A 114 17.53 14.96 2.49
N THR A 115 18.01 15.56 1.39
CA THR A 115 17.48 16.85 0.90
C THR A 115 16.12 16.68 0.22
N VAL A 116 15.90 15.60 -0.51
CA VAL A 116 14.61 15.31 -1.16
C VAL A 116 13.54 14.94 -0.13
N GLN A 117 13.86 14.20 0.93
CA GLN A 117 12.92 13.92 2.03
C GLN A 117 12.44 15.18 2.76
N ARG A 118 13.28 16.21 2.80
CA ARG A 118 12.95 17.45 3.49
C ARG A 118 12.27 18.51 2.59
N ILE A 119 12.40 18.38 1.27
CA ILE A 119 11.96 19.36 0.28
C ILE A 119 10.98 18.76 -0.73
N ALA A 120 10.95 17.41 -0.88
CA ALA A 120 10.05 16.78 -1.83
C ALA A 120 8.59 16.98 -1.39
N PRO A 121 7.79 17.63 -2.23
CA PRO A 121 6.39 17.85 -1.91
C PRO A 121 5.65 16.50 -1.73
N GLU A 122 4.69 16.46 -0.83
CA GLU A 122 3.82 15.30 -0.55
C GLU A 122 3.18 14.69 -1.80
N TRP A 123 3.07 15.42 -2.89
CA TRP A 123 2.51 14.91 -4.15
C TRP A 123 3.49 14.03 -4.96
N ILE A 124 4.82 14.02 -4.63
CA ILE A 124 5.83 13.19 -5.33
C ILE A 124 6.24 11.98 -4.51
N THR A 125 6.17 12.06 -3.18
CA THR A 125 6.70 11.02 -2.28
C THR A 125 5.68 10.59 -1.23
N THR A 126 5.80 9.34 -0.79
CA THR A 126 5.03 8.78 0.32
C THR A 126 6.00 8.08 1.29
N PRO A 127 6.18 8.60 2.51
CA PRO A 127 6.87 7.89 3.57
C PRO A 127 6.15 6.58 3.89
N ILE A 128 6.91 5.50 4.12
CA ILE A 128 6.30 4.18 4.40
C ILE A 128 5.46 4.18 5.68
N ASP A 129 5.90 4.88 6.69
CA ASP A 129 5.18 5.00 7.94
C ASP A 129 3.83 5.74 7.79
N VAL A 130 3.75 6.75 6.89
CA VAL A 130 2.50 7.42 6.52
C VAL A 130 1.55 6.44 5.84
N LEU A 131 2.04 5.66 4.87
CA LEU A 131 1.22 4.64 4.21
C LEU A 131 0.74 3.58 5.21
N ALA A 132 1.63 3.07 6.05
CA ALA A 132 1.29 2.05 7.04
C ALA A 132 0.22 2.54 8.03
N ARG A 133 0.39 3.76 8.56
CA ARG A 133 -0.63 4.37 9.44
C ARG A 133 -1.97 4.52 8.75
N ALA A 134 -1.98 5.02 7.51
CA ALA A 134 -3.21 5.17 6.73
C ALA A 134 -3.91 3.82 6.52
N MET A 135 -3.18 2.77 6.18
CA MET A 135 -3.72 1.42 5.98
C MET A 135 -4.30 0.87 7.28
N CYS A 136 -3.54 0.95 8.38
CA CYS A 136 -4.02 0.52 9.70
C CYS A 136 -5.27 1.29 10.12
N PHE A 137 -5.26 2.62 10.05
CA PHE A 137 -6.42 3.42 10.43
C PHE A 137 -7.65 3.08 9.58
N ASN A 138 -7.47 2.96 8.27
CA ASN A 138 -8.55 2.64 7.35
C ASN A 138 -9.21 1.28 7.63
N SER A 139 -8.46 0.31 8.17
CA SER A 139 -9.00 -1.00 8.52
C SER A 139 -9.99 -0.96 9.69
N PHE A 140 -9.90 0.05 10.56
CA PHE A 140 -10.80 0.25 11.70
C PHE A 140 -12.03 1.12 11.38
N ILE A 141 -12.05 1.81 10.24
CA ILE A 141 -13.23 2.58 9.83
C ILE A 141 -14.35 1.61 9.47
N LYS A 142 -15.40 1.64 10.25
CA LYS A 142 -16.64 0.86 10.02
C LYS A 142 -17.53 1.59 9.00
N ASP A 143 -18.56 0.91 8.54
CA ASP A 143 -19.64 1.47 7.70
C ASP A 143 -19.19 1.92 6.29
N ARG A 144 -18.08 1.38 5.79
CA ARG A 144 -17.66 1.53 4.39
C ARG A 144 -17.70 0.19 3.68
N THR A 145 -18.25 0.18 2.49
CA THR A 145 -18.32 -1.00 1.61
C THR A 145 -17.93 -0.64 0.18
N GLY A 146 -17.71 -1.63 -0.66
CA GLY A 146 -17.37 -1.45 -2.05
C GLY A 146 -15.88 -1.16 -2.29
N VAL A 147 -15.58 -0.58 -3.43
CA VAL A 147 -14.20 -0.30 -3.87
C VAL A 147 -13.86 1.18 -3.62
N GLU A 148 -12.79 1.43 -2.92
CA GLU A 148 -12.23 2.76 -2.73
C GLU A 148 -10.80 2.84 -3.28
N ILE A 149 -10.50 3.88 -4.04
CA ILE A 149 -9.16 4.19 -4.54
C ILE A 149 -8.63 5.39 -3.78
N LEU A 150 -7.55 5.19 -3.06
CA LEU A 150 -6.93 6.16 -2.18
C LEU A 150 -5.64 6.66 -2.85
N ASP A 151 -5.69 7.85 -3.40
CA ASP A 151 -4.53 8.54 -3.95
C ASP A 151 -3.55 8.97 -2.84
N ASN A 152 -2.42 9.54 -3.21
CA ASN A 152 -1.42 9.96 -2.25
C ASN A 152 -1.95 10.97 -1.22
N HIS A 153 -2.77 11.90 -1.65
CA HIS A 153 -3.36 12.91 -0.76
C HIS A 153 -4.35 12.28 0.25
N ALA A 154 -5.15 11.30 -0.18
CA ALA A 154 -6.05 10.56 0.70
C ALA A 154 -5.26 9.72 1.72
N ILE A 155 -4.12 9.16 1.33
CA ILE A 155 -3.22 8.42 2.23
C ILE A 155 -2.71 9.33 3.36
N PHE A 156 -2.24 10.54 3.03
CA PHE A 156 -1.79 11.51 4.04
C PHE A 156 -2.92 11.90 4.99
N ARG A 157 -4.09 12.23 4.47
CA ARG A 157 -5.27 12.58 5.31
C ARG A 157 -5.66 11.47 6.29
N LEU A 158 -5.66 10.21 5.86
CA LEU A 158 -5.96 9.08 6.75
C LEU A 158 -4.89 8.90 7.84
N SER A 159 -3.62 9.10 7.49
CA SER A 159 -2.52 9.05 8.45
C SER A 159 -2.62 10.12 9.54
N GLU A 160 -3.04 11.34 9.18
CA GLU A 160 -3.25 12.44 10.12
C GLU A 160 -4.43 12.20 11.05
N GLN A 161 -5.53 11.65 10.54
CA GLN A 161 -6.70 11.31 11.35
C GLN A 161 -6.37 10.30 12.44
N GLN A 162 -5.51 9.32 12.14
CA GLN A 162 -5.01 8.38 13.15
C GLN A 162 -4.23 9.09 14.26
N GLN A 163 -3.33 10.01 13.90
CA GLN A 163 -2.54 10.74 14.89
C GLN A 163 -3.42 11.59 15.82
N SER A 164 -4.45 12.21 15.28
CA SER A 164 -5.39 13.03 16.06
C SER A 164 -6.20 12.18 17.05
N SER A 165 -6.69 11.02 16.60
CA SER A 165 -7.44 10.08 17.45
C SER A 165 -6.58 9.54 18.60
N SER A 166 -5.34 9.16 18.32
CA SER A 166 -4.41 8.64 19.34
C SER A 166 -4.05 9.67 20.41
N LYS A 167 -3.93 10.96 20.06
CA LYS A 167 -3.66 12.06 21.02
C LYS A 167 -4.86 12.29 21.93
N THR A 168 -6.07 12.20 21.41
CA THR A 168 -7.30 12.39 22.19
C THR A 168 -7.48 11.29 23.23
N ASP A 169 -7.17 10.05 22.90
CA ASP A 169 -7.27 8.91 23.81
C ASP A 169 -6.20 9.00 24.92
N GLN A 170 -4.97 9.41 24.60
CA GLN A 170 -3.92 9.62 25.62
C GLN A 170 -4.28 10.75 26.58
N SER A 171 -4.87 11.85 26.12
CA SER A 171 -5.26 12.96 26.98
C SER A 171 -6.41 12.60 27.95
N LYS A 172 -7.31 11.73 27.53
CA LYS A 172 -8.39 11.22 28.40
C LYS A 172 -7.85 10.27 29.49
N ALA A 173 -6.95 9.36 29.12
CA ALA A 173 -6.34 8.43 30.07
C ALA A 173 -5.47 9.13 31.13
N THR A 174 -4.90 10.29 30.82
CA THR A 174 -4.08 11.07 31.80
C THR A 174 -4.94 11.91 32.74
N ASN A 175 -6.20 12.23 32.38
CA ASN A 175 -7.10 13.00 33.22
C ASN A 175 -7.96 12.13 34.17
N GLU A 176 -7.90 10.82 34.05
CA GLU A 176 -8.61 9.85 34.92
C GLU A 176 -7.71 9.23 36.01
N LEU A 177 -6.45 9.66 36.11
CA LEU A 177 -5.49 9.32 37.18
C LEU A 177 -5.28 10.48 38.14
#